data_f70a5e0eedc819d2e2e4fab1c1886795
#
_entry.id   f70a5e0eedc819d2e2e4fab1c1886795
#
_cell.length_a   1.000
_cell.length_b   1.000
_cell.length_c   1.000
_cell.angle_alpha   90.00
_cell.angle_beta   90.00
_cell.angle_gamma   90.00
#
_symmetry.space_group_name_H-M   'P 1'
#
loop_
_entity.id
_entity.type
_entity.pdbx_description
1 polymer ?
#
loop_
_entity_poly.entity_id
_entity_poly.type
_entity_poly.pdbx_seq_one_letter_code
_entity_poly.pdbx_strand_id
1 'polypeptide(L)'
;MVRFYRKHEAKPRDGVLVELIGEGKFKFIIKRKTMEVELTPEEAELTVDLSGLNPKVKGDIVEDKIKDLILLYGQGLLNVYRPSTDIEGVDLIVKKKDLFQLLFIQVKSRWKLLGERSLLFQVDEKSLKPHHTYYLIGAYFNPIQLELHDLLVFIPTKEIKKEATPIKIKSRGISYRFTVPLNLDSNSRFTKYLIKKTDLVNKLLEKFDHLEEVLK
;
A
#
# COMPACT_ATOMS: atom_id res chain seq x y z
N MET A 1 -13.55 -6.93 -14.09
CA MET A 1 -14.48 -5.87 -13.60
C MET A 1 -14.62 -4.70 -14.56
N VAL A 2 -13.57 -4.04 -15.02
CA VAL A 2 -13.66 -2.91 -15.98
C VAL A 2 -14.42 -3.27 -17.27
N ARG A 3 -14.19 -4.47 -17.85
CA ARG A 3 -14.96 -4.96 -19.03
C ARG A 3 -16.44 -5.18 -18.72
N PHE A 4 -16.77 -5.67 -17.52
CA PHE A 4 -18.14 -5.84 -17.07
C PHE A 4 -18.87 -4.51 -17.00
N TYR A 5 -18.30 -3.50 -16.35
CA TYR A 5 -18.91 -2.17 -16.25
C TYR A 5 -19.13 -1.51 -17.62
N ARG A 6 -18.16 -1.63 -18.55
CA ARG A 6 -18.30 -1.12 -19.92
C ARG A 6 -19.38 -1.86 -20.72
N LYS A 7 -19.46 -3.19 -20.58
CA LYS A 7 -20.44 -4.02 -21.31
C LYS A 7 -21.87 -3.77 -20.84
N HIS A 8 -22.06 -3.39 -19.58
CA HIS A 8 -23.38 -3.23 -18.95
C HIS A 8 -23.72 -1.78 -18.59
N GLU A 9 -22.98 -0.80 -19.13
CA GLU A 9 -23.24 0.64 -18.96
C GLU A 9 -23.35 1.07 -17.48
N ALA A 10 -22.68 0.38 -16.57
CA ALA A 10 -22.68 0.72 -15.17
C ALA A 10 -22.02 2.09 -14.96
N LYS A 11 -22.68 2.94 -14.19
CA LYS A 11 -22.20 4.29 -13.89
C LYS A 11 -21.30 4.29 -12.65
N PRO A 12 -20.37 5.26 -12.54
CA PRO A 12 -19.67 5.47 -11.29
C PRO A 12 -20.66 5.59 -10.13
N ARG A 13 -20.50 4.79 -9.07
CA ARG A 13 -21.37 4.67 -7.88
C ARG A 13 -22.48 3.61 -7.96
N ASP A 14 -22.65 2.87 -9.03
CA ASP A 14 -23.53 1.72 -9.00
C ASP A 14 -22.95 0.62 -8.13
N GLY A 15 -23.74 0.11 -7.20
CA GLY A 15 -23.37 -1.03 -6.36
C GLY A 15 -23.61 -2.33 -7.13
N VAL A 16 -22.70 -3.28 -7.00
CA VAL A 16 -22.86 -4.64 -7.56
C VAL A 16 -23.01 -5.62 -6.41
N LEU A 17 -24.13 -6.31 -6.37
CA LEU A 17 -24.34 -7.48 -5.52
C LEU A 17 -24.00 -8.72 -6.36
N VAL A 18 -23.22 -9.62 -5.78
CA VAL A 18 -22.84 -10.88 -6.41
C VAL A 18 -23.46 -12.02 -5.60
N GLU A 19 -24.34 -12.78 -6.20
CA GLU A 19 -24.95 -13.97 -5.63
C GLU A 19 -24.46 -15.23 -6.33
N LEU A 20 -24.06 -16.25 -5.58
CA LEU A 20 -23.76 -17.58 -6.10
C LEU A 20 -25.09 -18.31 -6.36
N ILE A 21 -25.36 -18.66 -7.63
CA ILE A 21 -26.63 -19.32 -8.02
C ILE A 21 -26.45 -20.79 -8.43
N GLY A 22 -25.24 -21.34 -8.30
CA GLY A 22 -24.92 -22.73 -8.62
C GLY A 22 -23.43 -22.94 -8.83
N GLU A 23 -23.01 -24.16 -9.12
CA GLU A 23 -21.60 -24.46 -9.39
C GLU A 23 -21.06 -23.62 -10.55
N GLY A 24 -20.19 -22.64 -10.23
CA GLY A 24 -19.54 -21.76 -11.19
C GLY A 24 -20.42 -20.69 -11.81
N LYS A 25 -21.66 -20.47 -11.30
CA LYS A 25 -22.57 -19.45 -11.82
C LYS A 25 -22.83 -18.38 -10.77
N PHE A 26 -22.66 -17.11 -11.17
CA PHE A 26 -22.88 -15.93 -10.31
C PHE A 26 -23.90 -14.99 -10.92
N LYS A 27 -24.75 -14.43 -10.07
CA LYS A 27 -25.72 -13.40 -10.41
C LYS A 27 -25.18 -12.05 -9.94
N PHE A 28 -25.09 -11.10 -10.87
CA PHE A 28 -24.72 -9.72 -10.60
C PHE A 28 -25.95 -8.84 -10.63
N ILE A 29 -26.18 -8.12 -9.55
CA ILE A 29 -27.28 -7.17 -9.43
C ILE A 29 -26.69 -5.77 -9.29
N ILE A 30 -26.92 -4.92 -10.30
CA ILE A 30 -26.56 -3.50 -10.21
C ILE A 30 -27.74 -2.78 -9.55
N LYS A 31 -27.55 -2.16 -8.40
CA LYS A 31 -28.62 -1.58 -7.55
C LYS A 31 -29.54 -0.58 -8.27
N ARG A 32 -29.09 0.05 -9.35
CA ARG A 32 -29.90 0.99 -10.16
C ARG A 32 -30.45 0.36 -11.43
N LYS A 33 -29.89 -0.72 -11.92
CA LYS A 33 -30.32 -1.42 -13.10
C LYS A 33 -30.08 -2.90 -12.84
N THR A 34 -31.12 -3.63 -12.50
CA THR A 34 -31.02 -5.06 -12.28
C THR A 34 -30.74 -5.75 -13.62
N MET A 35 -29.54 -6.36 -13.74
CA MET A 35 -29.18 -7.20 -14.87
C MET A 35 -28.69 -8.53 -14.33
N GLU A 36 -29.26 -9.61 -14.79
CA GLU A 36 -28.77 -10.94 -14.55
C GLU A 36 -27.72 -11.24 -15.62
N VAL A 37 -26.51 -11.61 -15.18
CA VAL A 37 -25.40 -11.94 -16.06
C VAL A 37 -24.80 -13.25 -15.59
N GLU A 38 -24.80 -14.25 -16.45
CA GLU A 38 -24.01 -15.44 -16.22
C GLU A 38 -22.55 -15.15 -16.56
N LEU A 39 -21.66 -15.37 -15.59
CA LEU A 39 -20.21 -15.33 -15.83
C LEU A 39 -19.73 -16.66 -16.35
N THR A 40 -18.76 -16.62 -17.22
CA THR A 40 -17.99 -17.80 -17.56
C THR A 40 -17.17 -18.26 -16.32
N PRO A 41 -16.87 -19.56 -16.19
CA PRO A 41 -16.03 -20.07 -15.10
C PRO A 41 -14.71 -19.31 -14.93
N GLU A 42 -14.08 -18.88 -16.03
CA GLU A 42 -12.83 -18.10 -16.04
C GLU A 42 -13.01 -16.70 -15.46
N GLU A 43 -14.20 -16.07 -15.61
CA GLU A 43 -14.50 -14.77 -14.99
C GLU A 43 -14.85 -14.91 -13.50
N ALA A 44 -15.30 -16.09 -13.08
CA ALA A 44 -15.65 -16.40 -11.69
C ALA A 44 -14.42 -16.73 -10.82
N GLU A 45 -13.38 -17.32 -11.40
CA GLU A 45 -12.14 -17.67 -10.68
C GLU A 45 -11.34 -16.44 -10.18
N LEU A 46 -11.69 -15.24 -10.65
CA LEU A 46 -10.94 -14.01 -10.36
C LEU A 46 -11.41 -13.23 -9.12
N THR A 47 -12.41 -13.72 -8.38
CA THR A 47 -12.93 -12.98 -7.22
C THR A 47 -12.77 -13.74 -5.92
N VAL A 48 -11.63 -13.58 -5.26
CA VAL A 48 -11.50 -13.95 -3.85
C VAL A 48 -12.32 -12.96 -3.01
N ASP A 49 -13.25 -13.48 -2.20
CA ASP A 49 -13.96 -12.63 -1.24
C ASP A 49 -13.03 -12.25 -0.09
N LEU A 50 -12.55 -11.02 -0.12
CA LEU A 50 -11.68 -10.45 0.90
C LEU A 50 -12.45 -9.62 1.94
N SER A 51 -13.79 -9.64 1.92
CA SER A 51 -14.63 -8.88 2.86
C SER A 51 -14.46 -9.34 4.30
N GLY A 52 -14.18 -10.63 4.52
CA GLY A 52 -13.93 -11.22 5.85
C GLY A 52 -12.57 -10.85 6.46
N LEU A 53 -11.64 -10.26 5.69
CA LEU A 53 -10.34 -9.86 6.22
C LEU A 53 -10.45 -8.57 7.03
N ASN A 54 -10.11 -8.64 8.31
CA ASN A 54 -10.03 -7.46 9.15
C ASN A 54 -8.85 -6.54 8.76
N PRO A 55 -8.87 -5.24 9.16
CA PRO A 55 -7.83 -4.28 8.79
C PRO A 55 -6.42 -4.70 9.21
N LYS A 56 -6.27 -5.40 10.35
CA LYS A 56 -4.96 -5.87 10.82
C LYS A 56 -4.39 -6.92 9.87
N VAL A 57 -5.16 -7.96 9.55
CA VAL A 57 -4.73 -9.01 8.60
C VAL A 57 -4.38 -8.41 7.24
N LYS A 58 -5.15 -7.42 6.77
CA LYS A 58 -4.83 -6.68 5.53
C LYS A 58 -3.50 -5.94 5.62
N GLY A 59 -3.18 -5.38 6.77
CA GLY A 59 -1.88 -4.75 7.05
C GLY A 59 -0.76 -5.79 6.99
N ASP A 60 -0.90 -6.86 7.77
CA ASP A 60 0.09 -7.93 7.91
C ASP A 60 0.46 -8.55 6.54
N ILE A 61 -0.53 -8.80 5.67
CA ILE A 61 -0.30 -9.30 4.29
C ILE A 61 0.61 -8.36 3.49
N VAL A 62 0.37 -7.06 3.57
CA VAL A 62 1.18 -6.09 2.80
C VAL A 62 2.57 -5.94 3.39
N GLU A 63 2.70 -5.95 4.72
CA GLU A 63 3.99 -5.94 5.40
C GLU A 63 4.84 -7.16 5.03
N ASP A 64 4.23 -8.36 4.99
CA ASP A 64 4.93 -9.58 4.55
C ASP A 64 5.39 -9.47 3.09
N LYS A 65 4.55 -8.98 2.20
CA LYS A 65 4.95 -8.79 0.80
C LYS A 65 6.07 -7.76 0.64
N ILE A 66 6.07 -6.67 1.40
CA ILE A 66 7.18 -5.70 1.39
C ILE A 66 8.47 -6.35 1.94
N LYS A 67 8.37 -7.09 3.03
CA LYS A 67 9.50 -7.86 3.59
C LYS A 67 10.08 -8.82 2.54
N ASP A 68 9.23 -9.58 1.87
CA ASP A 68 9.63 -10.55 0.84
C ASP A 68 10.32 -9.86 -0.35
N LEU A 69 9.81 -8.70 -0.81
CA LEU A 69 10.49 -7.91 -1.84
C LEU A 69 11.90 -7.51 -1.40
N ILE A 70 12.07 -7.03 -0.16
CA ILE A 70 13.38 -6.62 0.35
C ILE A 70 14.34 -7.80 0.42
N LEU A 71 13.87 -8.97 0.88
CA LEU A 71 14.71 -10.17 0.98
C LEU A 71 15.07 -10.74 -0.38
N LEU A 72 14.10 -10.88 -1.29
CA LEU A 72 14.30 -11.46 -2.62
C LEU A 72 15.23 -10.61 -3.49
N TYR A 73 14.97 -9.30 -3.57
CA TYR A 73 15.80 -8.40 -4.37
C TYR A 73 17.09 -8.00 -3.66
N GLY A 74 17.13 -8.12 -2.33
CA GLY A 74 18.30 -7.81 -1.51
C GLY A 74 19.41 -8.85 -1.60
N GLN A 75 19.12 -10.06 -2.09
CA GLN A 75 20.11 -11.13 -2.36
C GLN A 75 21.12 -11.35 -1.22
N GLY A 76 20.65 -11.30 0.03
CA GLY A 76 21.47 -11.47 1.22
C GLY A 76 22.26 -10.24 1.67
N LEU A 77 22.17 -9.10 0.97
CA LEU A 77 22.74 -7.82 1.39
C LEU A 77 21.91 -7.13 2.47
N LEU A 78 20.61 -7.37 2.49
CA LEU A 78 19.67 -6.80 3.45
C LEU A 78 19.01 -7.90 4.29
N ASN A 79 18.91 -7.65 5.59
CA ASN A 79 18.12 -8.45 6.53
C ASN A 79 16.94 -7.63 7.00
N VAL A 80 15.80 -8.28 7.21
CA VAL A 80 14.56 -7.65 7.65
C VAL A 80 14.09 -8.31 8.93
N TYR A 81 13.83 -7.51 9.95
CA TYR A 81 13.30 -7.94 11.24
C TYR A 81 11.94 -7.29 11.46
N ARG A 82 11.05 -7.99 12.19
CA ARG A 82 9.82 -7.42 12.72
C ARG A 82 9.98 -7.18 14.20
N PRO A 83 9.60 -6.00 14.71
CA PRO A 83 9.51 -5.80 16.16
C PRO A 83 8.49 -6.78 16.76
N SER A 84 8.81 -7.37 17.90
CA SER A 84 7.88 -8.24 18.63
C SER A 84 6.74 -7.47 19.31
N THR A 85 6.92 -6.16 19.49
CA THR A 85 5.93 -5.23 20.08
C THR A 85 5.79 -4.01 19.16
N ASP A 86 4.65 -3.33 19.25
CA ASP A 86 4.44 -2.06 18.53
C ASP A 86 5.39 -0.99 19.11
N ILE A 87 6.43 -0.72 18.37
CA ILE A 87 7.43 0.31 18.71
C ILE A 87 7.17 1.51 17.83
N GLU A 88 6.40 2.47 18.30
CA GLU A 88 6.23 3.79 17.68
C GLU A 88 5.78 3.74 16.21
N GLY A 89 5.04 2.69 15.82
CA GLY A 89 4.56 2.48 14.47
C GLY A 89 5.61 1.93 13.49
N VAL A 90 6.70 1.35 14.01
CA VAL A 90 7.69 0.62 13.20
C VAL A 90 7.16 -0.78 12.90
N ASP A 91 6.98 -1.09 11.63
CA ASP A 91 6.49 -2.39 11.19
C ASP A 91 7.67 -3.31 10.77
N LEU A 92 8.71 -2.74 10.17
CA LEU A 92 9.90 -3.47 9.74
C LEU A 92 11.19 -2.71 10.14
N ILE A 93 12.23 -3.48 10.48
CA ILE A 93 13.58 -2.98 10.70
C ILE A 93 14.48 -3.61 9.65
N VAL A 94 15.15 -2.78 8.85
CA VAL A 94 16.05 -3.23 7.78
C VAL A 94 17.49 -2.96 8.21
N LYS A 95 18.34 -3.96 8.01
CA LYS A 95 19.78 -3.91 8.29
C LYS A 95 20.57 -4.30 7.05
N LYS A 96 21.56 -3.49 6.64
CA LYS A 96 22.55 -3.88 5.63
C LYS A 96 23.58 -4.81 6.27
N LYS A 97 24.01 -5.85 5.54
CA LYS A 97 25.07 -6.75 5.98
C LYS A 97 26.32 -5.94 6.34
N ASP A 98 27.01 -6.37 7.39
CA ASP A 98 28.25 -5.77 7.90
C ASP A 98 28.12 -4.32 8.41
N LEU A 99 26.91 -3.75 8.47
CA LEU A 99 26.63 -2.46 9.08
C LEU A 99 25.83 -2.62 10.39
N PHE A 100 26.07 -1.71 11.34
CA PHE A 100 25.29 -1.64 12.58
C PHE A 100 24.10 -0.68 12.50
N GLN A 101 24.07 0.19 11.48
CA GLN A 101 22.98 1.12 11.25
C GLN A 101 21.71 0.38 10.84
N LEU A 102 20.57 0.90 11.26
CA LEU A 102 19.26 0.36 11.00
C LEU A 102 18.37 1.40 10.28
N LEU A 103 17.57 0.93 9.34
CA LEU A 103 16.45 1.70 8.82
C LEU A 103 15.16 1.18 9.43
N PHE A 104 14.32 2.10 9.88
CA PHE A 104 13.02 1.82 10.44
C PHE A 104 11.95 2.11 9.39
N ILE A 105 11.04 1.18 9.18
CA ILE A 105 10.03 1.27 8.14
C ILE A 105 8.65 1.15 8.77
N GLN A 106 7.79 2.12 8.47
CA GLN A 106 6.35 2.00 8.66
C GLN A 106 5.71 1.63 7.33
N VAL A 107 4.86 0.61 7.31
CA VAL A 107 4.10 0.21 6.13
C VAL A 107 2.67 0.69 6.24
N LYS A 108 2.17 1.36 5.21
CA LYS A 108 0.77 1.78 5.11
C LYS A 108 0.15 1.21 3.86
N SER A 109 -0.78 0.29 4.03
CA SER A 109 -1.48 -0.36 2.93
C SER A 109 -2.78 0.37 2.57
N ARG A 110 -3.13 0.29 1.29
CA ARG A 110 -4.44 0.65 0.78
C ARG A 110 -4.94 -0.46 -0.14
N TRP A 111 -6.19 -0.84 0.04
CA TRP A 111 -6.89 -1.87 -0.74
C TRP A 111 -7.96 -1.26 -1.64
N LYS A 112 -8.08 0.07 -1.61
CA LYS A 112 -8.94 0.87 -2.49
C LYS A 112 -8.20 2.15 -2.86
N LEU A 113 -8.35 2.56 -4.10
CA LEU A 113 -7.84 3.83 -4.60
C LEU A 113 -8.89 4.94 -4.44
N LEU A 114 -8.43 6.14 -4.18
CA LEU A 114 -9.23 7.35 -4.25
C LEU A 114 -9.35 7.77 -5.73
N GLY A 115 -10.59 7.82 -6.26
CA GLY A 115 -10.82 8.16 -7.67
C GLY A 115 -10.08 7.24 -8.64
N GLU A 116 -9.91 5.94 -8.27
CA GLU A 116 -9.28 4.89 -9.08
C GLU A 116 -7.80 5.13 -9.46
N ARG A 117 -7.18 6.20 -9.00
CA ARG A 117 -5.83 6.61 -9.44
C ARG A 117 -4.88 7.00 -8.31
N SER A 118 -5.38 7.23 -7.12
CA SER A 118 -4.57 7.82 -6.05
C SER A 118 -4.64 7.04 -4.75
N LEU A 119 -3.55 7.08 -4.00
CA LEU A 119 -3.47 6.59 -2.63
C LEU A 119 -3.73 7.73 -1.66
N LEU A 120 -4.67 7.56 -0.75
CA LEU A 120 -4.91 8.48 0.35
C LEU A 120 -4.31 7.90 1.63
N PHE A 121 -3.29 8.52 2.17
CA PHE A 121 -2.70 8.14 3.44
C PHE A 121 -3.12 9.10 4.56
N GLN A 122 -3.22 8.53 5.74
CA GLN A 122 -3.38 9.26 6.99
C GLN A 122 -2.49 8.59 8.03
N VAL A 123 -1.63 9.36 8.65
CA VAL A 123 -0.64 8.91 9.64
C VAL A 123 -0.82 9.73 10.91
N ASP A 124 -1.00 9.06 12.03
CA ASP A 124 -1.16 9.73 13.31
C ASP A 124 0.19 10.31 13.78
N GLU A 125 0.19 11.51 14.34
CA GLU A 125 1.40 12.19 14.81
C GLU A 125 2.20 11.33 15.80
N LYS A 126 1.50 10.55 16.62
CA LYS A 126 2.12 9.68 17.64
C LYS A 126 3.03 8.61 17.02
N SER A 127 2.65 8.07 15.85
CA SER A 127 3.42 7.07 15.11
C SER A 127 4.37 7.69 14.08
N LEU A 128 4.39 9.01 13.96
CA LEU A 128 5.22 9.73 13.00
C LEU A 128 6.40 10.38 13.71
N LYS A 129 7.48 9.62 13.90
CA LYS A 129 8.72 10.16 14.46
C LYS A 129 9.61 10.69 13.33
N PRO A 130 9.85 12.01 13.23
CA PRO A 130 10.71 12.57 12.18
C PRO A 130 12.17 12.22 12.48
N HIS A 131 12.67 11.16 11.84
CA HIS A 131 14.05 10.72 11.97
C HIS A 131 14.65 10.43 10.59
N HIS A 132 15.96 10.62 10.43
CA HIS A 132 16.64 10.44 9.14
C HIS A 132 16.74 8.98 8.69
N THR A 133 16.60 8.02 9.62
CA THR A 133 16.55 6.58 9.31
C THR A 133 15.14 6.01 9.29
N TYR A 134 14.10 6.85 9.42
CA TYR A 134 12.72 6.38 9.50
C TYR A 134 11.94 6.76 8.24
N TYR A 135 11.40 5.76 7.56
CA TYR A 135 10.69 5.88 6.29
C TYR A 135 9.30 5.27 6.38
N LEU A 136 8.39 5.81 5.60
CA LEU A 136 7.10 5.20 5.35
C LEU A 136 7.10 4.58 3.95
N ILE A 137 6.68 3.31 3.86
CA ILE A 137 6.35 2.65 2.60
C ILE A 137 4.83 2.60 2.48
N GLY A 138 4.30 3.30 1.48
CA GLY A 138 2.89 3.27 1.11
C GLY A 138 2.67 2.34 -0.07
N ALA A 139 1.73 1.39 0.05
CA ALA A 139 1.46 0.41 -0.99
C ALA A 139 -0.03 0.28 -1.30
N TYR A 140 -0.36 0.10 -2.56
CA TYR A 140 -1.66 -0.38 -3.01
C TYR A 140 -1.58 -1.89 -3.22
N PHE A 141 -2.43 -2.61 -2.51
CA PHE A 141 -2.66 -4.01 -2.76
C PHE A 141 -3.87 -4.16 -3.67
N ASN A 142 -3.66 -4.70 -4.85
CA ASN A 142 -4.74 -4.98 -5.79
C ASN A 142 -5.49 -6.25 -5.35
N PRO A 143 -6.75 -6.15 -4.88
CA PRO A 143 -7.48 -7.30 -4.37
C PRO A 143 -7.91 -8.29 -5.46
N ILE A 144 -7.86 -7.90 -6.73
CA ILE A 144 -8.21 -8.76 -7.86
C ILE A 144 -7.00 -9.61 -8.27
N GLN A 145 -5.83 -8.99 -8.35
CA GLN A 145 -4.58 -9.66 -8.71
C GLN A 145 -3.89 -10.33 -7.53
N LEU A 146 -4.35 -10.04 -6.30
CA LEU A 146 -3.73 -10.46 -5.04
C LEU A 146 -2.25 -10.05 -4.91
N GLU A 147 -1.89 -8.91 -5.52
CA GLU A 147 -0.53 -8.43 -5.62
C GLU A 147 -0.39 -6.96 -5.24
N LEU A 148 0.85 -6.58 -4.90
CA LEU A 148 1.21 -5.17 -4.77
C LEU A 148 1.25 -4.52 -6.15
N HIS A 149 0.76 -3.29 -6.22
CA HIS A 149 0.94 -2.43 -7.39
C HIS A 149 2.42 -2.21 -7.69
N ASP A 150 2.76 -1.95 -8.96
CA ASP A 150 4.14 -1.76 -9.38
C ASP A 150 4.80 -0.50 -8.81
N LEU A 151 4.00 0.49 -8.42
CA LEU A 151 4.49 1.71 -7.76
C LEU A 151 4.22 1.65 -6.27
N LEU A 152 5.26 1.98 -5.50
CA LEU A 152 5.24 2.19 -4.06
C LEU A 152 5.55 3.65 -3.74
N VAL A 153 5.06 4.11 -2.60
CA VAL A 153 5.49 5.38 -2.01
C VAL A 153 6.61 5.08 -1.04
N PHE A 154 7.78 5.70 -1.21
CA PHE A 154 8.91 5.61 -0.28
C PHE A 154 9.30 7.01 0.19
N ILE A 155 8.85 7.39 1.37
CA ILE A 155 8.96 8.77 1.88
C ILE A 155 9.61 8.81 3.27
N PRO A 156 10.63 9.68 3.50
CA PRO A 156 11.13 9.94 4.84
C PRO A 156 10.04 10.51 5.75
N THR A 157 9.91 10.03 6.98
CA THR A 157 8.87 10.50 7.91
C THR A 157 8.95 12.00 8.21
N LYS A 158 10.16 12.57 8.20
CA LYS A 158 10.38 14.02 8.35
C LYS A 158 9.71 14.84 7.23
N GLU A 159 9.67 14.31 6.01
CA GLU A 159 9.06 14.99 4.88
C GLU A 159 7.52 14.91 4.93
N ILE A 160 6.96 13.84 5.50
CA ILE A 160 5.51 13.75 5.73
C ILE A 160 5.05 14.91 6.64
N LYS A 161 5.76 15.13 7.74
CA LYS A 161 5.41 16.19 8.69
C LYS A 161 5.51 17.59 8.07
N LYS A 162 6.41 17.77 7.12
CA LYS A 162 6.65 19.02 6.41
C LYS A 162 5.65 19.30 5.29
N GLU A 163 5.31 18.25 4.52
CA GLU A 163 4.56 18.42 3.26
C GLU A 163 3.08 18.00 3.35
N ALA A 164 2.71 17.12 4.29
CA ALA A 164 1.34 16.64 4.42
C ALA A 164 0.46 17.64 5.16
N THR A 165 -0.84 17.56 4.93
CA THR A 165 -1.82 18.43 5.57
C THR A 165 -2.14 17.92 6.98
N PRO A 166 -1.90 18.70 8.05
CA PRO A 166 -2.32 18.33 9.39
C PRO A 166 -3.84 18.41 9.51
N ILE A 167 -4.45 17.40 10.11
CA ILE A 167 -5.87 17.33 10.42
C ILE A 167 -6.06 16.96 11.88
N LYS A 168 -7.01 17.61 12.55
CA LYS A 168 -7.34 17.32 13.95
C LYS A 168 -8.51 16.34 14.01
N ILE A 169 -8.28 15.19 14.63
CA ILE A 169 -9.30 14.15 14.85
C ILE A 169 -9.65 14.11 16.32
N LYS A 170 -10.94 14.26 16.66
CA LYS A 170 -11.42 14.34 18.07
C LYS A 170 -10.90 13.19 18.95
N SER A 171 -10.84 11.97 18.41
CA SER A 171 -10.46 10.76 19.17
C SER A 171 -8.97 10.42 19.15
N ARG A 172 -8.15 11.01 18.24
CA ARG A 172 -6.76 10.61 17.99
C ARG A 172 -5.74 11.74 18.07
N GLY A 173 -6.19 13.01 18.10
CA GLY A 173 -5.31 14.16 18.06
C GLY A 173 -4.96 14.60 16.65
N ILE A 174 -3.71 14.96 16.41
CA ILE A 174 -3.23 15.39 15.10
C ILE A 174 -2.85 14.18 14.25
N SER A 175 -3.30 14.19 13.00
CA SER A 175 -2.89 13.23 11.95
C SER A 175 -2.48 14.01 10.71
N TYR A 176 -1.58 13.45 9.93
CA TYR A 176 -1.11 14.01 8.66
C TYR A 176 -1.75 13.27 7.50
N ARG A 177 -2.42 14.01 6.63
CA ARG A 177 -3.11 13.47 5.45
C ARG A 177 -2.42 13.91 4.18
N PHE A 178 -2.21 12.97 3.27
CA PHE A 178 -1.67 13.24 1.94
C PHE A 178 -2.19 12.25 0.90
N THR A 179 -2.23 12.71 -0.35
CA THR A 179 -2.68 11.92 -1.49
C THR A 179 -1.56 11.80 -2.49
N VAL A 180 -1.32 10.58 -2.97
CA VAL A 180 -0.28 10.27 -3.94
C VAL A 180 -0.92 9.65 -5.18
N PRO A 181 -0.94 10.32 -6.33
CA PRO A 181 -1.35 9.71 -7.59
C PRO A 181 -0.39 8.59 -7.98
N LEU A 182 -0.91 7.43 -8.39
CA LEU A 182 -0.10 6.31 -8.89
C LEU A 182 0.29 6.54 -10.36
N ASN A 183 0.97 7.65 -10.60
CA ASN A 183 1.48 8.04 -11.92
C ASN A 183 2.76 8.86 -11.75
N LEU A 184 3.86 8.39 -12.33
CA LEU A 184 5.17 9.04 -12.27
C LEU A 184 5.21 10.40 -12.99
N ASP A 185 4.31 10.62 -13.95
CA ASP A 185 4.22 11.88 -14.71
C ASP A 185 3.30 12.91 -14.06
N SER A 186 2.79 12.62 -12.86
CA SER A 186 1.91 13.55 -12.13
C SER A 186 2.68 14.73 -11.56
N ASN A 187 2.11 15.94 -11.66
CA ASN A 187 2.64 17.17 -11.05
C ASN A 187 2.41 17.26 -9.53
N SER A 188 1.99 16.18 -8.86
CA SER A 188 1.84 16.18 -7.42
C SER A 188 3.18 16.30 -6.71
N ARG A 189 3.24 17.11 -5.65
CA ARG A 189 4.43 17.23 -4.78
C ARG A 189 4.90 15.91 -4.18
N PHE A 190 4.02 14.90 -4.10
CA PHE A 190 4.34 13.58 -3.59
C PHE A 190 4.81 12.59 -4.66
N THR A 191 4.73 12.94 -5.95
CA THR A 191 5.19 12.07 -7.06
C THR A 191 6.69 11.74 -6.95
N LYS A 192 7.50 12.66 -6.45
CA LYS A 192 8.95 12.45 -6.20
C LYS A 192 9.27 11.32 -5.22
N TYR A 193 8.28 10.84 -4.47
CA TYR A 193 8.41 9.71 -3.53
C TYR A 193 7.86 8.40 -4.10
N LEU A 194 7.34 8.42 -5.34
CA LEU A 194 6.98 7.20 -6.04
C LEU A 194 8.23 6.51 -6.56
N ILE A 195 8.28 5.21 -6.32
CA ILE A 195 9.32 4.33 -6.85
C ILE A 195 8.67 3.08 -7.45
N LYS A 196 9.33 2.42 -8.38
CA LYS A 196 8.93 1.07 -8.78
C LYS A 196 9.22 0.09 -7.65
N LYS A 197 8.37 -0.91 -7.45
CA LYS A 197 8.58 -1.94 -6.41
C LYS A 197 9.93 -2.67 -6.57
N THR A 198 10.39 -2.83 -7.82
CA THR A 198 11.69 -3.41 -8.17
C THR A 198 12.88 -2.55 -7.72
N ASP A 199 12.68 -1.24 -7.55
CA ASP A 199 13.73 -0.30 -7.17
C ASP A 199 13.83 -0.10 -5.65
N LEU A 200 12.92 -0.72 -4.88
CA LEU A 200 12.86 -0.55 -3.42
C LEU A 200 14.20 -0.88 -2.74
N VAL A 201 14.82 -2.00 -3.12
CA VAL A 201 16.10 -2.42 -2.53
C VAL A 201 17.22 -1.43 -2.86
N ASN A 202 17.31 -0.98 -4.11
CA ASN A 202 18.31 0.02 -4.51
C ASN A 202 18.14 1.30 -3.70
N LYS A 203 16.89 1.74 -3.48
CA LYS A 203 16.61 2.92 -2.65
C LYS A 203 16.99 2.72 -1.18
N LEU A 204 16.82 1.54 -0.63
CA LEU A 204 17.27 1.23 0.73
C LEU A 204 18.80 1.22 0.82
N LEU A 205 19.48 0.62 -0.15
CA LEU A 205 20.95 0.61 -0.21
C LEU A 205 21.53 2.02 -0.33
N GLU A 206 20.97 2.88 -1.20
CA GLU A 206 21.32 4.31 -1.30
C GLU A 206 21.24 5.03 0.08
N LYS A 207 20.23 4.67 0.91
CA LYS A 207 20.10 5.28 2.24
C LYS A 207 21.15 4.78 3.21
N PHE A 208 21.54 3.50 3.15
CA PHE A 208 22.65 2.99 3.94
C PHE A 208 23.99 3.62 3.53
N ASP A 209 24.25 3.74 2.23
CA ASP A 209 25.48 4.35 1.72
C ASP A 209 25.62 5.81 2.19
N HIS A 210 24.51 6.57 2.13
CA HIS A 210 24.49 7.93 2.67
C HIS A 210 24.75 7.99 4.20
N LEU A 211 24.24 7.02 4.96
CA LEU A 211 24.50 6.95 6.40
C LEU A 211 25.97 6.63 6.69
N GLU A 212 26.62 5.81 5.89
CA GLU A 212 28.05 5.52 6.00
C GLU A 212 28.91 6.76 5.71
N GLU A 213 28.52 7.58 4.74
CA GLU A 213 29.22 8.83 4.39
C GLU A 213 29.14 9.88 5.50
N VAL A 214 28.00 10.00 6.17
CA VAL A 214 27.77 11.00 7.23
C VAL A 214 28.50 10.63 8.53
N LEU A 215 28.82 9.34 8.73
CA LEU A 215 29.48 8.84 9.95
C LEU A 215 31.01 8.72 9.83
N LYS A 216 31.56 9.00 8.65
CA LYS A 216 33.02 9.12 8.41
C LYS A 216 33.46 10.57 8.63
#